data_b1d010bf9499421d43941ce27b764c3b
#
_entry.id   b1d010bf9499421d43941ce27b764c3b
#
_cell.length_a   1.000
_cell.length_b   1.000
_cell.length_c   1.000
_cell.angle_alpha   90.00
_cell.angle_beta   90.00
_cell.angle_gamma   90.00
#
_symmetry.space_group_name_H-M   'P 1'
#
loop_
_entity.id
_entity.type
_entity.pdbx_description
1 polymer ?
#
loop_
_entity_poly.entity_id
_entity_poly.type
_entity_poly.pdbx_seq_one_letter_code
_entity_poly.pdbx_strand_id
1 'polypeptide(L)'
;MNPLQEYLSSTPVEKVNTSMVAYVANLTKVAEVAPDIASDVVKEFDTQRKHLKLIASENYCSINTQAAMGNLLTDKYAEGYPAHRYYGGCEVVDQSERIAIERLKEIFGAEWANVQPHSGAQANAAVFLA
;
A
#
# COMPACT_ATOMS: atom_id res chain seq x y z
N MET A 1 0.87 -21.52 -12.39
CA MET A 1 1.16 -21.69 -10.95
C MET A 1 0.03 -21.04 -10.16
N ASN A 2 -0.45 -21.69 -9.10
CA ASN A 2 -1.44 -21.08 -8.19
C ASN A 2 -0.82 -20.96 -6.79
N PRO A 3 -0.21 -19.82 -6.45
CA PRO A 3 0.50 -19.61 -5.19
C PRO A 3 -0.35 -19.90 -3.94
N LEU A 4 -1.65 -19.59 -3.98
CA LEU A 4 -2.55 -19.86 -2.87
C LEU A 4 -2.74 -21.36 -2.65
N GLN A 5 -3.00 -22.11 -3.71
CA GLN A 5 -3.18 -23.58 -3.60
C GLN A 5 -1.89 -24.26 -3.13
N GLU A 6 -0.74 -23.83 -3.63
CA GLU A 6 0.56 -24.33 -3.23
C GLU A 6 0.81 -24.09 -1.73
N TYR A 7 0.57 -22.87 -1.26
CA TYR A 7 0.70 -22.53 0.15
C TYR A 7 -0.23 -23.35 1.05
N LEU A 8 -1.52 -23.45 0.70
CA LEU A 8 -2.49 -24.18 1.51
C LEU A 8 -2.25 -25.69 1.53
N SER A 9 -1.77 -26.28 0.43
CA SER A 9 -1.47 -27.71 0.35
C SER A 9 -0.19 -28.11 1.08
N SER A 10 0.76 -27.17 1.21
CA SER A 10 2.05 -27.39 1.87
C SER A 10 2.09 -26.98 3.35
N THR A 11 1.03 -26.31 3.85
CA THR A 11 1.00 -25.75 5.21
C THR A 11 -0.05 -26.47 6.07
N PRO A 12 0.30 -27.06 7.22
CA PRO A 12 -0.66 -27.59 8.17
C PRO A 12 -1.67 -26.51 8.60
N VAL A 13 -2.93 -26.88 8.75
CA VAL A 13 -4.04 -25.95 9.02
C VAL A 13 -3.78 -25.06 10.23
N GLU A 14 -3.23 -25.62 11.30
CA GLU A 14 -2.89 -24.89 12.53
C GLU A 14 -1.72 -23.89 12.38
N LYS A 15 -0.97 -23.96 11.27
CA LYS A 15 0.15 -23.07 10.94
C LYS A 15 -0.20 -22.06 9.85
N VAL A 16 -1.42 -22.09 9.33
CA VAL A 16 -1.84 -21.15 8.29
C VAL A 16 -1.85 -19.71 8.86
N ASN A 17 -1.07 -18.86 8.22
CA ASN A 17 -0.97 -17.43 8.57
C ASN A 17 -1.88 -16.61 7.67
N THR A 18 -2.82 -15.85 8.26
CA THR A 18 -3.80 -15.04 7.52
C THR A 18 -3.16 -13.96 6.65
N SER A 19 -2.05 -13.35 7.10
CA SER A 19 -1.31 -12.38 6.30
C SER A 19 -0.68 -13.03 5.07
N MET A 20 -0.16 -14.25 5.22
CA MET A 20 0.37 -15.01 4.08
C MET A 20 -0.74 -15.41 3.12
N VAL A 21 -1.91 -15.85 3.64
CA VAL A 21 -3.08 -16.14 2.79
C VAL A 21 -3.47 -14.91 1.95
N ALA A 22 -3.57 -13.74 2.58
CA ALA A 22 -3.91 -12.50 1.87
C ALA A 22 -2.88 -12.18 0.77
N TYR A 23 -1.58 -12.30 1.09
CA TYR A 23 -0.50 -12.04 0.15
C TYR A 23 -0.52 -13.01 -1.05
N VAL A 24 -0.57 -14.31 -0.81
CA VAL A 24 -0.55 -15.30 -1.90
C VAL A 24 -1.87 -15.35 -2.68
N ALA A 25 -3.00 -14.97 -2.07
CA ALA A 25 -4.27 -14.81 -2.77
C ALA A 25 -4.18 -13.64 -3.77
N ASN A 26 -3.65 -12.50 -3.36
CA ASN A 26 -3.38 -11.36 -4.24
C ASN A 26 -2.42 -11.75 -5.38
N LEU A 27 -1.29 -12.37 -5.04
CA LEU A 27 -0.30 -12.83 -6.02
C LEU A 27 -0.91 -13.83 -7.03
N THR A 28 -1.83 -14.69 -6.58
CA THR A 28 -2.55 -15.61 -7.46
C THR A 28 -3.38 -14.85 -8.49
N LYS A 29 -4.06 -13.77 -8.09
CA LYS A 29 -4.84 -12.94 -9.02
C LYS A 29 -3.96 -12.22 -10.03
N VAL A 30 -2.81 -11.73 -9.61
CA VAL A 30 -1.81 -11.16 -10.54
C VAL A 30 -1.32 -12.24 -11.51
N ALA A 31 -1.02 -13.44 -11.04
CA ALA A 31 -0.52 -14.54 -11.87
C ALA A 31 -1.52 -15.05 -12.92
N GLU A 32 -2.83 -14.88 -12.69
CA GLU A 32 -3.88 -15.21 -13.66
C GLU A 32 -3.84 -14.31 -14.91
N VAL A 33 -3.43 -13.06 -14.76
CA VAL A 33 -3.48 -12.03 -15.81
C VAL A 33 -2.07 -11.70 -16.33
N ALA A 34 -1.09 -11.63 -15.43
CA ALA A 34 0.29 -11.23 -15.72
C ALA A 34 1.28 -12.18 -14.99
N PRO A 35 1.47 -13.41 -15.48
CA PRO A 35 2.30 -14.41 -14.83
C PRO A 35 3.79 -14.03 -14.77
N ASP A 36 4.26 -13.23 -15.68
CA ASP A 36 5.60 -12.64 -15.71
C ASP A 36 5.81 -11.67 -14.53
N ILE A 37 4.87 -10.77 -14.31
CA ILE A 37 4.89 -9.84 -13.17
C ILE A 37 4.83 -10.61 -11.85
N ALA A 38 3.96 -11.61 -11.72
CA ALA A 38 3.91 -12.44 -10.53
C ALA A 38 5.25 -13.16 -10.26
N SER A 39 5.91 -13.64 -11.32
CA SER A 39 7.24 -14.25 -11.23
C SER A 39 8.29 -13.24 -10.73
N ASP A 40 8.24 -12.00 -11.22
CA ASP A 40 9.19 -10.96 -10.79
C ASP A 40 8.96 -10.53 -9.35
N VAL A 41 7.71 -10.47 -8.88
CA VAL A 41 7.39 -10.23 -7.45
C VAL A 41 7.99 -11.32 -6.56
N VAL A 42 7.91 -12.59 -6.98
CA VAL A 42 8.50 -13.70 -6.22
C VAL A 42 10.03 -13.63 -6.21
N LYS A 43 10.65 -13.29 -7.34
CA LYS A 43 12.10 -13.09 -7.41
C LYS A 43 12.57 -11.94 -6.53
N GLU A 44 11.85 -10.81 -6.55
CA GLU A 44 12.18 -9.65 -5.70
C GLU A 44 12.04 -9.99 -4.22
N PHE A 45 11.01 -10.73 -3.83
CA PHE A 45 10.86 -11.22 -2.47
C PHE A 45 12.08 -12.07 -2.03
N ASP A 46 12.54 -12.98 -2.88
CA ASP A 46 13.72 -13.80 -2.62
C ASP A 46 15.01 -12.95 -2.55
N THR A 47 15.14 -11.96 -3.44
CA THR A 47 16.24 -11.00 -3.45
C THR A 47 16.29 -10.20 -2.15
N GLN A 48 15.16 -9.66 -1.70
CA GLN A 48 15.08 -8.88 -0.46
C GLN A 48 15.45 -9.70 0.78
N ARG A 49 15.16 -10.98 0.78
CA ARG A 49 15.54 -11.90 1.88
C ARG A 49 17.02 -12.26 1.91
N LYS A 50 17.68 -12.24 0.77
CA LYS A 50 19.07 -12.69 0.62
C LYS A 50 20.10 -11.57 0.66
N HIS A 51 19.68 -10.33 0.47
CA HIS A 51 20.59 -9.19 0.35
C HIS A 51 20.36 -8.17 1.47
N LEU A 52 21.48 -7.63 1.98
CA LEU A 52 21.44 -6.50 2.89
C LEU A 52 21.26 -5.21 2.08
N LYS A 53 20.17 -4.50 2.33
CA LYS A 53 19.90 -3.21 1.70
C LYS A 53 20.58 -2.09 2.46
N LEU A 54 21.48 -1.37 1.78
CA LEU A 54 22.26 -0.26 2.35
C LEU A 54 21.74 1.12 1.93
N ILE A 55 20.63 1.19 1.21
CA ILE A 55 19.99 2.45 0.85
C ILE A 55 19.12 2.89 2.02
N ALA A 56 19.49 4.01 2.68
CA ALA A 56 18.88 4.46 3.93
C ALA A 56 17.37 4.79 3.80
N SER A 57 16.91 5.14 2.61
CA SER A 57 15.49 5.44 2.32
C SER A 57 14.63 4.20 2.06
N GLU A 58 15.21 3.02 1.88
CA GLU A 58 14.44 1.78 1.70
C GLU A 58 13.95 1.26 3.04
N ASN A 59 12.62 1.03 3.12
CA ASN A 59 11.97 0.44 4.27
C ASN A 59 10.97 -0.63 3.82
N TYR A 60 10.83 -1.70 4.61
CA TYR A 60 9.89 -2.78 4.30
C TYR A 60 8.48 -2.38 4.65
N CYS A 61 7.60 -2.42 3.64
CA CYS A 61 6.19 -2.15 3.81
C CYS A 61 5.49 -3.35 4.47
N SER A 62 4.66 -3.11 5.46
CA SER A 62 3.84 -4.17 6.06
C SER A 62 2.79 -4.70 5.08
N ILE A 63 2.39 -5.96 5.22
CA ILE A 63 1.29 -6.54 4.43
C ILE A 63 -0.01 -5.75 4.60
N ASN A 64 -0.28 -5.22 5.79
CA ASN A 64 -1.46 -4.41 6.06
C ASN A 64 -1.47 -3.13 5.22
N THR A 65 -0.33 -2.46 5.10
CA THR A 65 -0.19 -1.27 4.25
C THR A 65 -0.35 -1.61 2.78
N GLN A 66 0.26 -2.71 2.32
CA GLN A 66 0.11 -3.18 0.93
C GLN A 66 -1.35 -3.50 0.60
N ALA A 67 -2.06 -4.22 1.49
CA ALA A 67 -3.46 -4.54 1.33
C ALA A 67 -4.37 -3.30 1.33
N ALA A 68 -4.02 -2.29 2.12
CA ALA A 68 -4.77 -1.04 2.16
C ALA A 68 -4.65 -0.22 0.86
N MET A 69 -3.54 -0.34 0.12
CA MET A 69 -3.36 0.34 -1.17
C MET A 69 -4.13 -0.31 -2.32
N GLY A 70 -4.36 -1.63 -2.27
CA GLY A 70 -5.03 -2.39 -3.33
C GLY A 70 -6.50 -2.67 -3.04
N ASN A 71 -7.33 -1.65 -2.86
CA ASN A 71 -8.75 -1.80 -2.55
C ASN A 71 -9.64 -0.90 -3.44
N LEU A 72 -10.95 -0.90 -3.17
CA LEU A 72 -11.95 -0.17 -3.99
C LEU A 72 -11.73 1.34 -4.04
N LEU A 73 -10.96 1.92 -3.12
CA LEU A 73 -10.64 3.36 -3.18
C LEU A 73 -9.76 3.73 -4.37
N THR A 74 -9.08 2.77 -4.99
CA THR A 74 -8.32 2.98 -6.23
C THR A 74 -9.19 3.40 -7.42
N ASP A 75 -10.48 3.07 -7.41
CA ASP A 75 -11.43 3.40 -8.47
C ASP A 75 -12.05 4.78 -8.31
N LYS A 76 -11.71 5.49 -7.21
CA LYS A 76 -12.37 6.74 -6.84
C LYS A 76 -11.58 7.98 -7.21
N TYR A 77 -12.20 8.83 -8.00
CA TYR A 77 -11.77 10.22 -8.17
C TYR A 77 -12.20 11.08 -6.99
N ALA A 78 -11.21 11.89 -6.44
CA ALA A 78 -11.45 12.73 -5.26
C ALA A 78 -10.64 14.03 -5.33
N GLU A 79 -10.68 14.70 -6.48
CA GLU A 79 -10.02 15.99 -6.67
C GLU A 79 -10.55 17.04 -5.71
N GLY A 80 -9.66 17.88 -5.19
CA GLY A 80 -9.95 18.85 -4.15
C GLY A 80 -9.54 18.35 -2.76
N TYR A 81 -10.11 18.93 -1.72
CA TYR A 81 -9.81 18.61 -0.32
C TYR A 81 -11.04 18.10 0.42
N PRO A 82 -10.91 17.47 1.59
CA PRO A 82 -12.04 17.06 2.41
C PRO A 82 -13.05 18.19 2.59
N ALA A 83 -14.33 17.93 2.32
CA ALA A 83 -15.44 18.89 2.29
C ALA A 83 -15.36 19.96 1.18
N HIS A 84 -14.35 19.96 0.35
CA HIS A 84 -14.16 20.89 -0.78
C HIS A 84 -13.77 20.12 -2.04
N ARG A 85 -14.56 19.11 -2.39
CA ARG A 85 -14.34 18.27 -3.59
C ARG A 85 -15.02 18.90 -4.81
N TYR A 86 -14.43 18.62 -5.98
CA TYR A 86 -15.06 19.00 -7.25
C TYR A 86 -16.23 18.09 -7.63
N TYR A 87 -16.32 16.88 -7.03
CA TYR A 87 -17.33 15.87 -7.34
C TYR A 87 -18.06 15.40 -6.08
N GLY A 88 -19.31 14.97 -6.23
CA GLY A 88 -20.07 14.32 -5.19
C GLY A 88 -19.59 12.88 -4.92
N GLY A 89 -20.06 12.28 -3.82
CA GLY A 89 -19.78 10.90 -3.44
C GLY A 89 -18.36 10.68 -2.91
N CYS A 90 -17.76 11.69 -2.29
CA CYS A 90 -16.40 11.63 -1.74
C CYS A 90 -16.34 11.49 -0.22
N GLU A 91 -17.47 11.26 0.44
CA GLU A 91 -17.60 11.26 1.90
C GLU A 91 -16.69 10.20 2.55
N VAL A 92 -16.58 9.01 1.95
CA VAL A 92 -15.72 7.93 2.44
C VAL A 92 -14.25 8.29 2.27
N VAL A 93 -13.89 8.86 1.11
CA VAL A 93 -12.51 9.32 0.84
C VAL A 93 -12.14 10.47 1.78
N ASP A 94 -13.05 11.40 2.03
CA ASP A 94 -12.87 12.49 2.99
C ASP A 94 -12.55 11.96 4.38
N GLN A 95 -13.27 10.93 4.83
CA GLN A 95 -13.02 10.32 6.11
C GLN A 95 -11.64 9.67 6.17
N SER A 96 -11.25 8.92 5.12
CA SER A 96 -9.93 8.28 5.04
C SER A 96 -8.80 9.31 5.07
N GLU A 97 -8.95 10.42 4.32
CA GLU A 97 -7.97 11.49 4.27
C GLU A 97 -7.85 12.21 5.62
N ARG A 98 -8.98 12.53 6.28
CA ARG A 98 -8.97 13.14 7.62
C ARG A 98 -8.27 12.23 8.64
N ILE A 99 -8.56 10.92 8.64
CA ILE A 99 -7.87 9.96 9.52
C ILE A 99 -6.35 9.99 9.28
N ALA A 100 -5.92 10.03 8.03
CA ALA A 100 -4.50 10.09 7.70
C ALA A 100 -3.86 11.40 8.19
N ILE A 101 -4.52 12.54 7.99
CA ILE A 101 -4.08 13.85 8.47
C ILE A 101 -3.91 13.86 9.99
N GLU A 102 -4.93 13.42 10.73
CA GLU A 102 -4.89 13.44 12.19
C GLU A 102 -3.80 12.51 12.75
N ARG A 103 -3.62 11.33 12.17
CA ARG A 103 -2.52 10.42 12.56
C ARG A 103 -1.15 11.01 12.29
N LEU A 104 -0.96 11.69 11.16
CA LEU A 104 0.29 12.39 10.88
C LEU A 104 0.57 13.51 11.87
N LYS A 105 -0.43 14.32 12.18
CA LYS A 105 -0.32 15.37 13.21
C LYS A 105 0.08 14.79 14.56
N GLU A 106 -0.52 13.67 14.96
CA GLU A 106 -0.20 12.99 16.21
C GLU A 106 1.24 12.45 16.22
N ILE A 107 1.66 11.76 15.15
CA ILE A 107 2.99 11.14 15.07
C ILE A 107 4.11 12.20 15.09
N PHE A 108 3.92 13.31 14.39
CA PHE A 108 4.94 14.34 14.24
C PHE A 108 4.79 15.53 15.20
N GLY A 109 3.74 15.55 16.03
CA GLY A 109 3.42 16.69 16.90
C GLY A 109 3.14 17.97 16.10
N ALA A 110 2.59 17.84 14.89
CA ALA A 110 2.36 18.95 13.98
C ALA A 110 0.97 19.54 14.15
N GLU A 111 0.85 20.86 14.02
CA GLU A 111 -0.46 21.54 14.04
C GLU A 111 -1.24 21.33 12.74
N TRP A 112 -0.52 21.14 11.63
CA TRP A 112 -1.09 20.96 10.30
C TRP A 112 -0.37 19.85 9.53
N ALA A 113 -1.10 19.14 8.66
CA ALA A 113 -0.53 18.14 7.78
C ALA A 113 -1.30 18.07 6.44
N ASN A 114 -0.59 17.73 5.37
CA ASN A 114 -1.17 17.43 4.07
C ASN A 114 -0.69 16.05 3.61
N VAL A 115 -1.63 15.19 3.22
CA VAL A 115 -1.36 13.81 2.81
C VAL A 115 -1.55 13.59 1.30
N GLN A 116 -1.77 14.65 0.53
CA GLN A 116 -2.04 14.55 -0.91
C GLN A 116 -0.80 14.55 -1.83
N PRO A 117 0.42 14.97 -1.42
CA PRO A 117 1.56 14.87 -2.33
C PRO A 117 1.73 13.44 -2.86
N HIS A 118 1.88 13.31 -4.18
CA HIS A 118 2.00 12.01 -4.85
C HIS A 118 3.39 11.38 -4.68
N SER A 119 4.37 12.16 -4.27
CA SER A 119 5.75 11.74 -4.08
C SER A 119 6.49 12.65 -3.11
N GLY A 120 7.62 12.18 -2.57
CA GLY A 120 8.53 13.03 -1.81
C GLY A 120 9.05 14.22 -2.62
N ALA A 121 9.25 14.04 -3.92
CA ALA A 121 9.65 15.13 -4.82
C ALA A 121 8.59 16.26 -4.87
N GLN A 122 7.31 15.90 -4.96
CA GLN A 122 6.23 16.88 -4.95
C GLN A 122 6.10 17.57 -3.59
N ALA A 123 6.22 16.82 -2.49
CA ALA A 123 6.21 17.40 -1.15
C ALA A 123 7.37 18.39 -0.95
N ASN A 124 8.58 18.01 -1.37
CA ASN A 124 9.74 18.90 -1.33
C ASN A 124 9.57 20.14 -2.21
N ALA A 125 9.02 19.99 -3.42
CA ALA A 125 8.75 21.12 -4.28
C ALA A 125 7.79 22.13 -3.62
N ALA A 126 6.74 21.65 -2.96
CA ALA A 126 5.82 22.51 -2.22
C ALA A 126 6.53 23.30 -1.10
N VAL A 127 7.42 22.66 -0.35
CA VAL A 127 8.21 23.31 0.71
C VAL A 127 9.19 24.34 0.15
N PHE A 128 9.84 24.04 -0.99
CA PHE A 128 10.77 24.99 -1.63
C PHE A 128 10.08 26.21 -2.27
N LEU A 129 8.79 26.08 -2.60
CA LEU A 129 8.01 27.16 -3.19
C LEU A 129 7.28 28.03 -2.15
N ALA A 130 7.18 27.57 -0.91
CA ALA A 130 6.55 28.29 0.19
C ALA A 130 7.49 29.33 0.81
#